data_759c2fff154383e52948f850847099b8
#
_entry.id   759c2fff154383e52948f850847099b8
#
_cell.length_a   1.000
_cell.length_b   1.000
_cell.length_c   1.000
_cell.angle_alpha   90.00
_cell.angle_beta   90.00
_cell.angle_gamma   90.00
#
_symmetry.space_group_name_H-M   'P 1'
#
loop_
_entity.id
_entity.type
_entity.pdbx_description
1 polymer ?
#
loop_
_entity_poly.entity_id
_entity_poly.type
_entity_poly.pdbx_seq_one_letter_code
_entity_poly.pdbx_strand_id
1 'polypeptide(L)'
;MKMTEFCDHLYDESTDGYIQILKLDDKNNSDERTIKIYNTKNDGLKDIVEELYKKEDVFLAPNTMYIPKRRVENIRQFRSLFQDIDCESMGLEKAETVYMIWIMHYEGKIPKPTMVTDSGRGVHLYWRIQNAPFGALNTWQELQDYIYYNLKHLGADRKATDGARVLRLPGTINSKCDANCEVLYIDNDVEYSMYELREEYLNYKPKTHQLKMQQTKKIDNKVISNRFFNSYSLHMERANDLETLCRLRKYEMTGYRNMAIHCFAYWKGIYVRDSYELENIVIEFNNAFTEPLKETEVQAILRCIPKAIDKFIAYEQGLRSGERKRVSKGMRDKDGYWYKNETLIDRLGITSKEQKHMKTIIGIDEKYDRNNERRRNKRRNEEGLTKRDQDKIKLIESIKILKNEGYTQKQVSEKICKSLRTIKNYWNI
;
A
#
# COMPACT_ATOMS: atom_id res chain seq x y z
N MET A 1 29.81 -18.71 -4.56
CA MET A 1 30.13 -17.34 -5.05
C MET A 1 28.87 -16.62 -5.52
N LYS A 2 28.14 -17.10 -6.51
CA LYS A 2 26.91 -16.39 -7.00
C LYS A 2 25.74 -16.30 -6.00
N MET A 3 25.63 -17.23 -5.04
CA MET A 3 24.52 -17.19 -4.04
C MET A 3 24.72 -16.07 -3.02
N THR A 4 25.94 -15.92 -2.50
CA THR A 4 26.31 -14.81 -1.61
C THR A 4 26.19 -13.48 -2.32
N GLU A 5 26.70 -13.37 -3.55
CA GLU A 5 26.55 -12.18 -4.39
C GLU A 5 25.08 -11.77 -4.60
N PHE A 6 24.19 -12.74 -4.83
CA PHE A 6 22.75 -12.50 -4.92
C PHE A 6 22.19 -11.93 -3.61
N CYS A 7 22.57 -12.51 -2.46
CA CYS A 7 22.13 -12.03 -1.16
C CYS A 7 22.69 -10.64 -0.84
N ASP A 8 23.97 -10.38 -1.12
CA ASP A 8 24.62 -9.09 -0.90
C ASP A 8 24.00 -7.99 -1.79
N HIS A 9 23.58 -8.35 -3.02
CA HIS A 9 22.86 -7.43 -3.89
C HIS A 9 21.45 -7.12 -3.38
N LEU A 10 20.74 -8.10 -2.83
CA LEU A 10 19.39 -7.91 -2.32
C LEU A 10 19.37 -7.25 -0.94
N TYR A 11 20.37 -7.55 -0.09
CA TYR A 11 20.47 -7.07 1.29
C TYR A 11 21.83 -6.40 1.53
N ASP A 12 21.90 -5.11 1.28
CA ASP A 12 23.07 -4.27 1.53
C ASP A 12 23.14 -3.79 3.00
N GLU A 13 24.14 -2.94 3.30
CA GLU A 13 24.36 -2.37 4.63
C GLU A 13 23.17 -1.55 5.17
N SER A 14 22.28 -1.05 4.30
CA SER A 14 21.09 -0.29 4.67
C SER A 14 19.90 -1.17 5.06
N THR A 15 20.07 -2.50 5.05
CA THR A 15 19.01 -3.45 5.38
C THR A 15 18.66 -3.40 6.85
N ASP A 16 17.38 -3.15 7.15
CA ASP A 16 16.80 -3.17 8.49
C ASP A 16 15.62 -4.12 8.55
N GLY A 17 15.48 -4.78 9.71
CA GLY A 17 14.44 -5.77 9.95
C GLY A 17 14.94 -7.20 9.88
N TYR A 18 14.00 -8.15 9.96
CA TYR A 18 14.28 -9.58 9.88
C TYR A 18 14.19 -10.08 8.45
N ILE A 19 15.23 -10.76 8.01
CA ILE A 19 15.27 -11.56 6.78
C ILE A 19 14.76 -12.95 7.12
N GLN A 20 13.84 -13.48 6.32
CA GLN A 20 13.27 -14.80 6.55
C GLN A 20 13.66 -15.78 5.46
N ILE A 21 14.15 -16.93 5.87
CA ILE A 21 14.45 -18.07 5.02
C ILE A 21 13.60 -19.24 5.50
N LEU A 22 12.96 -19.93 4.57
CA LEU A 22 12.14 -21.11 4.82
C LEU A 22 12.77 -22.32 4.15
N LYS A 23 12.91 -23.41 4.89
CA LYS A 23 13.28 -24.71 4.34
C LYS A 23 12.10 -25.67 4.54
N LEU A 24 11.68 -26.32 3.47
CA LEU A 24 10.72 -27.40 3.53
C LEU A 24 11.51 -28.69 3.79
N ASP A 25 11.26 -29.33 4.92
CA ASP A 25 11.86 -30.63 5.21
C ASP A 25 10.98 -31.75 4.64
N ASP A 26 11.63 -32.84 4.21
CA ASP A 26 10.95 -34.00 3.65
C ASP A 26 9.96 -34.62 4.65
N LYS A 27 8.95 -35.27 4.09
CA LYS A 27 7.98 -36.06 4.82
C LYS A 27 8.67 -37.24 5.54
N ASN A 28 9.09 -37.02 6.76
CA ASN A 28 9.47 -38.15 7.65
C ASN A 28 8.19 -38.84 8.10
N ASN A 29 7.74 -39.89 7.38
CA ASN A 29 6.64 -40.81 7.72
C ASN A 29 5.27 -40.21 8.10
N SER A 30 5.08 -38.90 7.98
CA SER A 30 3.80 -38.22 8.16
C SER A 30 3.41 -37.51 6.88
N ASP A 31 2.11 -37.40 6.57
CA ASP A 31 1.61 -36.76 5.36
C ASP A 31 1.85 -35.24 5.33
N GLU A 32 2.40 -34.63 6.37
CA GLU A 32 2.66 -33.22 6.51
C GLU A 32 4.16 -32.91 6.34
N ARG A 33 4.46 -31.98 5.41
CA ARG A 33 5.79 -31.36 5.28
C ARG A 33 6.02 -30.42 6.46
N THR A 34 7.14 -30.56 7.15
CA THR A 34 7.56 -29.61 8.17
C THR A 34 8.27 -28.42 7.54
N ILE A 35 8.04 -27.23 8.09
CA ILE A 35 8.66 -25.98 7.63
C ILE A 35 9.63 -25.51 8.71
N LYS A 36 10.93 -25.49 8.40
CA LYS A 36 11.93 -24.83 9.24
C LYS A 36 12.07 -23.38 8.82
N ILE A 37 11.91 -22.45 9.76
CA ILE A 37 11.99 -21.01 9.53
C ILE A 37 13.24 -20.48 10.21
N TYR A 38 14.10 -19.84 9.43
CA TYR A 38 15.25 -19.07 9.90
C TYR A 38 14.87 -17.59 9.86
N ASN A 39 15.07 -16.91 10.98
CA ASN A 39 14.90 -15.47 11.09
C ASN A 39 16.22 -14.86 11.45
N THR A 40 16.80 -14.05 10.60
CA THR A 40 18.10 -13.43 10.81
C THR A 40 18.07 -11.94 10.52
N LYS A 41 19.07 -11.24 10.99
CA LYS A 41 19.41 -9.90 10.49
C LYS A 41 20.52 -10.02 9.46
N ASN A 42 20.87 -8.90 8.83
CA ASN A 42 21.82 -8.90 7.73
C ASN A 42 23.20 -9.49 8.11
N ASP A 43 23.67 -9.23 9.33
CA ASP A 43 24.93 -9.72 9.87
C ASP A 43 25.03 -11.25 10.00
N GLY A 44 23.91 -11.94 10.26
CA GLY A 44 23.84 -13.38 10.35
C GLY A 44 23.40 -14.11 9.08
N LEU A 45 23.11 -13.38 8.00
CA LEU A 45 22.56 -13.96 6.77
C LEU A 45 23.55 -14.91 6.09
N LYS A 46 24.82 -14.50 6.01
CA LYS A 46 25.86 -15.23 5.29
C LYS A 46 26.05 -16.66 5.83
N ASP A 47 26.13 -16.81 7.13
CA ASP A 47 26.34 -18.11 7.78
C ASP A 47 25.18 -19.07 7.48
N ILE A 48 23.94 -18.56 7.53
CA ILE A 48 22.74 -19.36 7.24
C ILE A 48 22.69 -19.75 5.75
N VAL A 49 23.03 -18.83 4.86
CA VAL A 49 23.01 -19.08 3.43
C VAL A 49 24.08 -20.12 3.05
N GLU A 50 25.27 -20.07 3.67
CA GLU A 50 26.32 -21.07 3.48
C GLU A 50 25.90 -22.46 3.99
N GLU A 51 25.23 -22.55 5.17
CA GLU A 51 24.69 -23.80 5.71
C GLU A 51 23.65 -24.42 4.75
N LEU A 52 22.86 -23.58 4.09
CA LEU A 52 21.76 -24.00 3.23
C LEU A 52 22.17 -24.25 1.77
N TYR A 53 23.41 -24.04 1.40
CA TYR A 53 23.92 -24.30 0.05
C TYR A 53 23.71 -25.77 -0.33
N LYS A 54 23.18 -26.00 -1.54
CA LYS A 54 22.80 -27.32 -2.08
C LYS A 54 21.75 -28.09 -1.24
N LYS A 55 21.08 -27.44 -0.30
CA LYS A 55 19.91 -28.05 0.35
C LYS A 55 18.68 -27.94 -0.55
N GLU A 56 17.74 -28.85 -0.36
CA GLU A 56 16.49 -28.88 -1.10
C GLU A 56 15.46 -27.90 -0.54
N ASP A 57 14.64 -27.35 -1.43
CA ASP A 57 13.43 -26.58 -1.15
C ASP A 57 13.61 -25.45 -0.14
N VAL A 58 14.63 -24.63 -0.37
CA VAL A 58 14.91 -23.43 0.41
C VAL A 58 14.37 -22.19 -0.30
N PHE A 59 13.71 -21.31 0.47
CA PHE A 59 13.07 -20.10 -0.02
C PHE A 59 13.49 -18.89 0.82
N LEU A 60 13.59 -17.74 0.18
CA LEU A 60 14.01 -16.48 0.79
C LEU A 60 12.92 -15.42 0.55
N ALA A 61 12.60 -14.60 1.57
CA ALA A 61 11.69 -13.46 1.45
C ALA A 61 12.45 -12.25 0.91
N PRO A 62 12.14 -11.70 -0.28
CA PRO A 62 12.88 -10.56 -0.84
C PRO A 62 12.77 -9.27 -0.02
N ASN A 63 11.72 -9.12 0.79
CA ASN A 63 11.48 -7.98 1.66
C ASN A 63 11.69 -8.35 3.13
N THR A 64 12.07 -7.37 3.96
CA THR A 64 12.34 -7.62 5.39
C THR A 64 11.11 -7.41 6.24
N MET A 65 11.08 -8.06 7.43
CA MET A 65 9.96 -8.01 8.37
C MET A 65 10.34 -7.23 9.63
N TYR A 66 9.36 -6.52 10.21
CA TYR A 66 9.53 -5.81 11.47
C TYR A 66 9.67 -6.74 12.68
N ILE A 67 8.93 -7.86 12.65
CA ILE A 67 9.01 -8.95 13.62
C ILE A 67 9.21 -10.28 12.87
N PRO A 68 9.71 -11.34 13.53
CA PRO A 68 9.97 -12.63 12.89
C PRO A 68 8.66 -13.41 12.56
N LYS A 69 7.72 -12.75 11.92
CA LYS A 69 6.45 -13.30 11.47
C LYS A 69 6.14 -12.75 10.08
N ARG A 70 6.14 -13.64 9.09
CA ARG A 70 5.92 -13.28 7.68
C ARG A 70 4.44 -13.01 7.43
N ARG A 71 4.08 -11.72 7.43
CA ARG A 71 2.77 -11.19 7.03
C ARG A 71 2.98 -9.83 6.36
N VAL A 72 2.09 -9.45 5.45
CA VAL A 72 2.17 -8.17 4.73
C VAL A 72 2.19 -6.98 5.69
N GLU A 73 1.41 -7.01 6.77
CA GLU A 73 1.38 -5.95 7.79
C GLU A 73 2.68 -5.82 8.61
N ASN A 74 3.54 -6.84 8.57
CA ASN A 74 4.81 -6.87 9.30
C ASN A 74 6.01 -6.47 8.44
N ILE A 75 5.82 -6.06 7.20
CA ILE A 75 6.91 -5.63 6.32
C ILE A 75 7.59 -4.41 6.93
N ARG A 76 8.92 -4.50 7.09
CA ARG A 76 9.77 -3.41 7.56
C ARG A 76 10.28 -2.56 6.42
N GLN A 77 10.85 -3.22 5.39
CA GLN A 77 11.35 -2.58 4.19
C GLN A 77 10.95 -3.37 2.96
N PHE A 78 10.46 -2.67 1.95
CA PHE A 78 10.45 -3.16 0.58
C PHE A 78 11.83 -2.94 -0.02
N ARG A 79 12.44 -4.02 -0.51
CA ARG A 79 13.78 -4.01 -1.09
C ARG A 79 13.80 -4.36 -2.56
N SER A 80 12.76 -5.05 -3.01
CA SER A 80 12.64 -5.48 -4.39
C SER A 80 11.19 -5.59 -4.84
N LEU A 81 10.95 -5.32 -6.12
CA LEU A 81 9.84 -5.90 -6.85
C LEU A 81 10.32 -7.23 -7.44
N PHE A 82 9.42 -8.16 -7.68
CA PHE A 82 9.80 -9.49 -8.18
C PHE A 82 8.65 -10.16 -8.94
N GLN A 83 8.98 -11.15 -9.76
CA GLN A 83 8.00 -12.01 -10.42
C GLN A 83 8.50 -13.45 -10.43
N ASP A 84 7.59 -14.38 -10.18
CA ASP A 84 7.78 -15.81 -10.38
C ASP A 84 7.13 -16.19 -11.71
N ILE A 85 7.91 -16.70 -12.64
CA ILE A 85 7.47 -17.07 -14.00
C ILE A 85 7.58 -18.58 -14.16
N ASP A 86 6.45 -19.27 -14.18
CA ASP A 86 6.37 -20.70 -14.46
C ASP A 86 6.30 -20.91 -15.98
N CYS A 87 7.48 -20.94 -16.62
CA CYS A 87 7.61 -21.10 -18.07
C CYS A 87 7.00 -22.43 -18.55
N GLU A 88 7.21 -23.50 -17.76
CA GLU A 88 6.74 -24.84 -18.09
C GLU A 88 5.21 -24.89 -18.21
N SER A 89 4.50 -24.19 -17.35
CA SER A 89 3.03 -24.13 -17.37
C SER A 89 2.47 -23.51 -18.66
N MET A 90 3.29 -22.69 -19.33
CA MET A 90 2.93 -22.04 -20.62
C MET A 90 3.51 -22.77 -21.84
N GLY A 91 4.23 -23.86 -21.61
CA GLY A 91 4.91 -24.59 -22.69
C GLY A 91 6.07 -23.82 -23.32
N LEU A 92 6.67 -22.87 -22.58
CA LEU A 92 7.78 -22.04 -23.04
C LEU A 92 9.11 -22.54 -22.48
N GLU A 93 10.17 -22.44 -23.26
CA GLU A 93 11.52 -22.69 -22.78
C GLU A 93 12.02 -21.48 -21.96
N LYS A 94 12.83 -21.75 -20.93
CA LYS A 94 13.39 -20.71 -20.04
C LYS A 94 14.21 -19.67 -20.84
N ALA A 95 15.04 -20.12 -21.78
CA ALA A 95 15.87 -19.23 -22.61
C ALA A 95 15.00 -18.29 -23.47
N GLU A 96 13.95 -18.83 -24.09
CA GLU A 96 12.99 -18.04 -24.86
C GLU A 96 12.25 -17.03 -23.98
N THR A 97 11.79 -17.47 -22.79
CA THR A 97 11.12 -16.59 -21.84
C THR A 97 12.03 -15.44 -21.40
N VAL A 98 13.28 -15.72 -21.05
CA VAL A 98 14.26 -14.68 -20.70
C VAL A 98 14.48 -13.72 -21.86
N TYR A 99 14.60 -14.22 -23.09
CA TYR A 99 14.74 -13.38 -24.28
C TYR A 99 13.52 -12.46 -24.48
N MET A 100 12.30 -12.98 -24.33
CA MET A 100 11.07 -12.18 -24.43
C MET A 100 11.00 -11.10 -23.33
N ILE A 101 11.46 -11.38 -22.11
CA ILE A 101 11.54 -10.41 -21.01
C ILE A 101 12.46 -9.24 -21.40
N TRP A 102 13.62 -9.51 -21.99
CA TRP A 102 14.53 -8.48 -22.48
C TRP A 102 13.91 -7.65 -23.62
N ILE A 103 13.18 -8.26 -24.55
CA ILE A 103 12.43 -7.52 -25.56
C ILE A 103 11.43 -6.58 -24.91
N MET A 104 10.65 -7.05 -23.94
CA MET A 104 9.66 -6.22 -23.25
C MET A 104 10.30 -5.05 -22.51
N HIS A 105 11.48 -5.25 -21.95
CA HIS A 105 12.26 -4.14 -21.39
C HIS A 105 12.65 -3.13 -22.47
N TYR A 106 13.25 -3.57 -23.58
CA TYR A 106 13.64 -2.67 -24.69
C TYR A 106 12.46 -1.92 -25.31
N GLU A 107 11.28 -2.52 -25.29
CA GLU A 107 10.04 -1.88 -25.71
C GLU A 107 9.45 -0.90 -24.64
N GLY A 108 10.09 -0.76 -23.48
CA GLY A 108 9.62 0.09 -22.41
C GLY A 108 8.36 -0.40 -21.70
N LYS A 109 8.01 -1.67 -21.84
CA LYS A 109 6.83 -2.28 -21.20
C LYS A 109 7.06 -2.64 -19.73
N ILE A 110 8.30 -2.95 -19.37
CA ILE A 110 8.73 -3.28 -18.00
C ILE A 110 10.10 -2.66 -17.72
N PRO A 111 10.45 -2.37 -16.44
CA PRO A 111 11.81 -1.97 -16.08
C PRO A 111 12.81 -3.11 -16.39
N LYS A 112 14.09 -2.76 -16.55
CA LYS A 112 15.17 -3.74 -16.69
C LYS A 112 15.26 -4.58 -15.41
N PRO A 113 15.14 -5.91 -15.46
CA PRO A 113 15.41 -6.73 -14.28
C PRO A 113 16.85 -6.52 -13.78
N THR A 114 17.01 -6.36 -12.45
CA THR A 114 18.37 -6.23 -11.85
C THR A 114 18.94 -7.60 -11.55
N MET A 115 18.11 -8.61 -11.33
CA MET A 115 18.54 -10.00 -11.17
C MET A 115 17.56 -10.93 -11.87
N VAL A 116 18.09 -12.01 -12.43
CA VAL A 116 17.34 -13.14 -12.99
C VAL A 116 17.92 -14.44 -12.44
N THR A 117 17.06 -15.29 -11.90
CA THR A 117 17.47 -16.60 -11.37
C THR A 117 16.68 -17.73 -12.01
N ASP A 118 17.31 -18.88 -12.21
CA ASP A 118 16.64 -20.12 -12.58
C ASP A 118 16.04 -20.73 -11.30
N SER A 119 14.75 -21.04 -11.28
CA SER A 119 14.07 -21.68 -10.16
C SER A 119 13.90 -23.20 -10.32
N GLY A 120 14.49 -23.77 -11.39
CA GLY A 120 14.35 -25.17 -11.79
C GLY A 120 13.35 -25.34 -12.93
N ARG A 121 12.07 -25.03 -12.76
CA ARG A 121 11.03 -25.12 -13.79
C ARG A 121 10.75 -23.81 -14.53
N GLY A 122 11.18 -22.70 -13.96
CA GLY A 122 10.93 -21.37 -14.48
C GLY A 122 12.03 -20.39 -14.08
N VAL A 123 11.70 -19.12 -14.09
CA VAL A 123 12.64 -18.06 -13.73
C VAL A 123 12.01 -17.08 -12.72
N HIS A 124 12.83 -16.58 -11.79
CA HIS A 124 12.44 -15.46 -10.97
C HIS A 124 13.13 -14.20 -11.46
N LEU A 125 12.40 -13.12 -11.50
CA LEU A 125 12.89 -11.79 -11.85
C LEU A 125 12.85 -10.91 -10.63
N TYR A 126 13.86 -10.04 -10.47
CA TYR A 126 13.92 -9.08 -9.40
C TYR A 126 14.27 -7.70 -9.93
N TRP A 127 13.68 -6.68 -9.33
CA TRP A 127 14.02 -5.27 -9.53
C TRP A 127 14.38 -4.69 -8.17
N ARG A 128 15.67 -4.54 -7.92
CA ARG A 128 16.17 -3.92 -6.70
C ARG A 128 15.67 -2.48 -6.63
N ILE A 129 15.10 -2.09 -5.48
CA ILE A 129 14.62 -0.75 -5.21
C ILE A 129 15.33 -0.16 -4.00
N GLN A 130 15.46 1.16 -3.97
CA GLN A 130 15.83 1.88 -2.77
C GLN A 130 14.89 1.53 -1.63
N ASN A 131 15.43 1.38 -0.43
CA ASN A 131 14.65 0.97 0.74
C ASN A 131 13.38 1.80 0.91
N ALA A 132 12.24 1.14 0.86
CA ALA A 132 10.96 1.78 1.03
C ALA A 132 10.25 1.26 2.29
N PRO A 133 9.71 2.14 3.15
CA PRO A 133 9.02 1.75 4.37
C PRO A 133 7.64 1.16 4.05
N PHE A 134 7.01 0.51 5.03
CA PHE A 134 5.65 -0.04 4.92
C PHE A 134 4.62 0.94 4.33
N GLY A 135 4.75 2.25 4.62
CA GLY A 135 3.88 3.28 4.05
C GLY A 135 3.87 3.34 2.52
N ALA A 136 4.85 2.73 1.85
CA ALA A 136 4.94 2.62 0.39
C ALA A 136 4.15 1.42 -0.19
N LEU A 137 3.55 0.55 0.64
CA LEU A 137 2.86 -0.68 0.23
C LEU A 137 1.89 -0.46 -0.94
N ASN A 138 1.10 0.61 -0.93
CA ASN A 138 0.14 0.86 -2.00
C ASN A 138 0.80 1.07 -3.37
N THR A 139 1.89 1.81 -3.40
CA THR A 139 2.66 2.07 -4.64
C THR A 139 3.44 0.82 -5.04
N TRP A 140 4.03 0.14 -4.06
CA TRP A 140 4.72 -1.13 -4.29
C TRP A 140 3.80 -2.17 -4.91
N GLN A 141 2.62 -2.38 -4.34
CA GLN A 141 1.64 -3.36 -4.85
C GLN A 141 1.12 -2.96 -6.25
N GLU A 142 0.94 -1.66 -6.49
CA GLU A 142 0.50 -1.15 -7.78
C GLU A 142 1.56 -1.39 -8.89
N LEU A 143 2.85 -1.20 -8.57
CA LEU A 143 3.97 -1.53 -9.46
C LEU A 143 4.10 -3.04 -9.69
N GLN A 144 3.97 -3.81 -8.63
CA GLN A 144 4.02 -5.28 -8.66
C GLN A 144 2.93 -5.85 -9.58
N ASP A 145 1.70 -5.34 -9.44
CA ASP A 145 0.56 -5.75 -10.29
C ASP A 145 0.72 -5.28 -11.74
N TYR A 146 1.35 -4.12 -11.96
CA TYR A 146 1.67 -3.65 -13.31
C TYR A 146 2.64 -4.60 -14.01
N ILE A 147 3.73 -4.97 -13.34
CA ILE A 147 4.74 -5.88 -13.91
C ILE A 147 4.11 -7.25 -14.14
N TYR A 148 3.39 -7.80 -13.16
CA TYR A 148 2.65 -9.05 -13.31
C TYR A 148 1.74 -9.03 -14.54
N TYR A 149 0.93 -7.99 -14.71
CA TYR A 149 -0.02 -7.91 -15.82
C TYR A 149 0.66 -7.96 -17.17
N ASN A 150 1.80 -7.31 -17.31
CA ASN A 150 2.60 -7.35 -18.52
C ASN A 150 3.25 -8.72 -18.76
N LEU A 151 3.63 -9.45 -17.71
CA LEU A 151 4.33 -10.73 -17.80
C LEU A 151 3.42 -11.97 -17.71
N LYS A 152 2.12 -11.80 -17.43
CA LYS A 152 1.19 -12.93 -17.23
C LYS A 152 1.11 -13.90 -18.41
N HIS A 153 1.31 -13.40 -19.62
CA HIS A 153 1.30 -14.22 -20.83
C HIS A 153 2.55 -15.10 -20.99
N LEU A 154 3.60 -14.84 -20.19
CA LEU A 154 4.81 -15.65 -20.08
C LEU A 154 4.77 -16.62 -18.90
N GLY A 155 3.65 -16.67 -18.15
CA GLY A 155 3.48 -17.57 -17.00
C GLY A 155 3.77 -16.94 -15.65
N ALA A 156 3.75 -15.60 -15.52
CA ALA A 156 3.88 -14.95 -14.22
C ALA A 156 2.75 -15.39 -13.27
N ASP A 157 3.14 -15.79 -12.03
CA ASP A 157 2.18 -16.26 -11.02
C ASP A 157 1.60 -15.08 -10.22
N ARG A 158 0.27 -14.90 -10.35
CA ARG A 158 -0.45 -13.90 -9.56
C ARG A 158 -0.32 -14.13 -8.05
N LYS A 159 -0.26 -15.39 -7.61
CA LYS A 159 -0.15 -15.73 -6.20
C LYS A 159 1.19 -15.31 -5.60
N ALA A 160 2.21 -15.10 -6.44
CA ALA A 160 3.54 -14.69 -6.03
C ALA A 160 3.74 -13.16 -6.08
N THR A 161 2.67 -12.35 -6.05
CA THR A 161 2.76 -10.88 -6.17
C THR A 161 2.55 -10.11 -4.86
N ASP A 162 2.48 -10.77 -3.71
CA ASP A 162 2.37 -10.09 -2.41
C ASP A 162 3.74 -9.75 -1.81
N GLY A 163 3.79 -8.72 -0.97
CA GLY A 163 5.03 -8.22 -0.38
C GLY A 163 5.69 -9.16 0.64
N ALA A 164 4.97 -10.17 1.13
CA ALA A 164 5.47 -11.14 2.09
C ALA A 164 5.86 -12.49 1.43
N ARG A 165 5.93 -12.53 0.11
CA ARG A 165 6.26 -13.72 -0.66
C ARG A 165 7.68 -14.19 -0.38
N VAL A 166 7.87 -15.50 -0.49
CA VAL A 166 9.18 -16.14 -0.56
C VAL A 166 9.40 -16.72 -1.95
N LEU A 167 10.60 -16.59 -2.45
CA LEU A 167 11.05 -17.14 -3.72
C LEU A 167 12.22 -18.08 -3.47
N ARG A 168 12.41 -19.05 -4.35
CA ARG A 168 13.47 -20.05 -4.19
C ARG A 168 14.85 -19.40 -4.14
N LEU A 169 15.64 -19.80 -3.14
CA LEU A 169 16.99 -19.28 -2.96
C LEU A 169 17.93 -19.86 -4.02
N PRO A 170 18.64 -19.06 -4.82
CA PRO A 170 19.66 -19.56 -5.72
C PRO A 170 20.79 -20.30 -4.96
N GLY A 171 21.39 -21.30 -5.57
CA GLY A 171 22.38 -22.18 -4.94
C GLY A 171 21.77 -23.37 -4.20
N THR A 172 20.46 -23.56 -4.26
CA THR A 172 19.72 -24.67 -3.65
C THR A 172 19.06 -25.54 -4.72
N ILE A 173 18.46 -26.65 -4.32
CA ILE A 173 17.88 -27.64 -5.23
C ILE A 173 16.36 -27.54 -5.21
N ASN A 174 15.74 -27.62 -6.36
CA ASN A 174 14.29 -27.77 -6.51
C ASN A 174 13.95 -29.27 -6.55
N SER A 175 13.48 -29.82 -5.43
CA SER A 175 13.14 -31.26 -5.32
C SER A 175 12.07 -31.73 -6.32
N LYS A 176 11.24 -30.82 -6.84
CA LYS A 176 10.17 -31.19 -7.79
C LYS A 176 10.68 -31.56 -9.18
N CYS A 177 11.85 -31.10 -9.57
CA CYS A 177 12.45 -31.36 -10.88
C CYS A 177 13.93 -31.74 -10.80
N ASP A 178 14.44 -31.95 -9.57
CA ASP A 178 15.84 -32.28 -9.29
C ASP A 178 16.83 -31.34 -10.00
N ALA A 179 16.51 -30.04 -10.00
CA ALA A 179 17.30 -29.04 -10.69
C ALA A 179 17.94 -28.05 -9.70
N ASN A 180 19.19 -27.68 -10.01
CA ASN A 180 19.86 -26.61 -9.28
C ASN A 180 19.22 -25.26 -9.62
N CYS A 181 18.96 -24.45 -8.59
CA CYS A 181 18.53 -23.07 -8.75
C CYS A 181 19.78 -22.19 -8.89
N GLU A 182 19.88 -21.43 -9.96
CA GLU A 182 21.09 -20.69 -10.28
C GLU A 182 20.81 -19.22 -10.56
N VAL A 183 21.83 -18.37 -10.31
CA VAL A 183 21.81 -16.98 -10.73
C VAL A 183 22.21 -16.90 -12.19
N LEU A 184 21.29 -16.44 -13.05
CA LEU A 184 21.51 -16.26 -14.47
C LEU A 184 22.10 -14.87 -14.78
N TYR A 185 21.63 -13.85 -14.09
CA TYR A 185 22.03 -12.46 -14.32
C TYR A 185 21.95 -11.64 -13.02
N ILE A 186 22.94 -10.77 -12.81
CA ILE A 186 22.94 -9.71 -11.77
C ILE A 186 23.51 -8.43 -12.40
N ASP A 187 22.84 -7.32 -12.13
CA ASP A 187 23.31 -5.98 -12.45
C ASP A 187 23.49 -5.19 -11.15
N ASN A 188 24.74 -4.99 -10.77
CA ASN A 188 25.09 -4.32 -9.51
C ASN A 188 24.96 -2.80 -9.59
N ASP A 189 24.88 -2.23 -10.78
CA ASP A 189 24.87 -0.79 -11.01
C ASP A 189 23.45 -0.18 -10.99
N VAL A 190 22.43 -1.03 -11.10
CA VAL A 190 21.04 -0.59 -11.20
C VAL A 190 20.30 -0.78 -9.89
N GLU A 191 19.84 0.33 -9.33
CA GLU A 191 18.87 0.37 -8.22
C GLU A 191 17.79 1.40 -8.54
N TYR A 192 16.52 1.01 -8.40
CA TYR A 192 15.40 1.86 -8.77
C TYR A 192 14.86 2.67 -7.59
N SER A 193 14.51 3.92 -7.85
CA SER A 193 13.61 4.65 -6.97
C SER A 193 12.16 4.25 -7.28
N MET A 194 11.37 3.93 -6.26
CA MET A 194 9.93 3.67 -6.45
C MET A 194 9.19 4.88 -7.02
N TYR A 195 9.67 6.09 -6.77
CA TYR A 195 9.11 7.30 -7.35
C TYR A 195 9.31 7.33 -8.87
N GLU A 196 10.52 7.04 -9.35
CA GLU A 196 10.85 6.99 -10.78
C GLU A 196 10.05 5.89 -11.49
N LEU A 197 10.04 4.68 -10.94
CA LEU A 197 9.25 3.59 -11.50
C LEU A 197 7.77 3.94 -11.61
N ARG A 198 7.24 4.62 -10.60
CA ARG A 198 5.87 5.08 -10.61
C ARG A 198 5.61 6.12 -11.69
N GLU A 199 6.47 7.13 -11.82
CA GLU A 199 6.33 8.18 -12.83
C GLU A 199 6.47 7.61 -14.25
N GLU A 200 7.30 6.62 -14.45
CA GLU A 200 7.55 6.01 -15.75
C GLU A 200 6.46 5.02 -16.15
N TYR A 201 6.10 4.10 -15.24
CA TYR A 201 5.24 2.95 -15.57
C TYR A 201 3.79 3.09 -15.09
N LEU A 202 3.53 3.88 -14.05
CA LEU A 202 2.18 4.04 -13.51
C LEU A 202 1.55 5.37 -13.91
N ASN A 203 2.17 6.15 -14.79
CA ASN A 203 1.69 7.47 -15.17
C ASN A 203 0.25 7.41 -15.69
N TYR A 204 -0.66 7.61 -14.77
CA TYR A 204 -1.97 8.13 -15.08
C TYR A 204 -1.79 9.61 -15.42
N LYS A 205 -1.61 9.92 -16.72
CA LYS A 205 -1.75 11.32 -17.17
C LYS A 205 -3.21 11.69 -16.96
N PRO A 206 -3.59 12.42 -15.89
CA PRO A 206 -4.91 12.99 -15.83
C PRO A 206 -5.03 13.82 -17.10
N LYS A 207 -6.10 13.66 -17.88
CA LYS A 207 -6.42 14.58 -18.94
C LYS A 207 -6.38 15.97 -18.30
N THR A 208 -5.35 16.71 -18.59
CA THR A 208 -5.14 18.06 -18.12
C THR A 208 -6.39 18.87 -18.41
N HIS A 209 -7.20 19.14 -17.39
CA HIS A 209 -7.76 20.46 -17.32
C HIS A 209 -6.53 21.35 -17.41
N GLN A 210 -6.40 22.07 -18.52
CA GLN A 210 -5.44 23.14 -18.68
C GLN A 210 -5.68 24.13 -17.53
N LEU A 211 -5.06 23.88 -16.39
CA LEU A 211 -4.85 24.88 -15.36
C LEU A 211 -3.92 25.87 -16.04
N LYS A 212 -4.49 27.03 -16.46
CA LYS A 212 -3.73 28.20 -16.85
C LYS A 212 -2.62 28.35 -15.82
N MET A 213 -1.38 28.18 -16.25
CA MET A 213 -0.20 28.49 -15.46
C MET A 213 -0.27 29.95 -15.07
N GLN A 214 -0.85 30.25 -13.93
CA GLN A 214 -0.53 31.46 -13.21
C GLN A 214 0.88 31.23 -12.66
N GLN A 215 1.82 32.08 -13.07
CA GLN A 215 3.18 32.14 -12.58
C GLN A 215 3.15 32.12 -11.05
N THR A 216 3.43 30.98 -10.47
CA THR A 216 3.51 30.82 -9.02
C THR A 216 4.90 31.20 -8.57
N LYS A 217 4.95 32.20 -7.69
CA LYS A 217 6.07 32.56 -6.85
C LYS A 217 6.73 31.33 -6.26
N LYS A 218 8.08 31.36 -6.17
CA LYS A 218 8.91 30.34 -5.53
C LYS A 218 8.21 29.72 -4.33
N ILE A 219 7.85 28.46 -4.45
CA ILE A 219 7.34 27.66 -3.33
C ILE A 219 8.56 27.04 -2.67
N ASP A 220 8.79 27.43 -1.41
CA ASP A 220 9.73 26.74 -0.53
C ASP A 220 9.50 25.24 -0.59
N ASN A 221 10.60 24.45 -0.63
CA ASN A 221 10.64 23.01 -0.65
C ASN A 221 10.03 22.38 0.63
N LYS A 222 8.75 22.59 0.88
CA LYS A 222 7.99 21.70 1.72
C LYS A 222 7.74 20.46 0.88
N VAL A 223 8.35 19.37 1.26
CA VAL A 223 8.02 18.01 0.81
C VAL A 223 6.51 17.86 1.00
N ILE A 224 5.75 18.15 -0.04
CA ILE A 224 4.34 17.82 -0.08
C ILE A 224 4.32 16.30 -0.26
N SER A 225 4.19 15.57 0.84
CA SER A 225 3.80 14.17 0.79
C SER A 225 2.38 14.15 0.22
N ASN A 226 2.27 14.22 -1.09
CA ASN A 226 1.03 13.91 -1.77
C ASN A 226 0.76 12.43 -1.48
N ARG A 227 0.01 12.16 -0.43
CA ARG A 227 -0.63 10.87 -0.23
C ARG A 227 -1.58 10.70 -1.40
N PHE A 228 -1.08 10.06 -2.45
CA PHE A 228 -1.90 9.74 -3.60
C PHE A 228 -2.97 8.74 -3.15
N PHE A 229 -4.19 9.25 -3.06
CA PHE A 229 -5.35 8.44 -2.82
C PHE A 229 -5.71 7.76 -4.15
N ASN A 230 -5.35 6.51 -4.28
CA ASN A 230 -5.67 5.65 -5.41
C ASN A 230 -6.64 4.54 -4.97
N SER A 231 -6.99 3.64 -5.89
CA SER A 231 -7.87 2.51 -5.61
C SER A 231 -7.29 1.54 -4.58
N TYR A 232 -5.98 1.33 -4.59
CA TYR A 232 -5.29 0.49 -3.61
C TYR A 232 -5.41 1.08 -2.20
N SER A 233 -5.01 2.34 -2.01
CA SER A 233 -5.13 3.01 -0.72
C SER A 233 -6.59 3.10 -0.23
N LEU A 234 -7.56 3.23 -1.14
CA LEU A 234 -8.98 3.19 -0.79
C LEU A 234 -9.36 1.84 -0.18
N HIS A 235 -8.96 0.74 -0.80
CA HIS A 235 -9.30 -0.59 -0.31
C HIS A 235 -8.61 -0.92 1.01
N MET A 236 -7.35 -0.50 1.19
CA MET A 236 -6.66 -0.63 2.47
C MET A 236 -7.37 0.13 3.58
N GLU A 237 -7.69 1.40 3.36
CA GLU A 237 -8.37 2.21 4.38
C GLU A 237 -9.79 1.71 4.65
N ARG A 238 -10.46 1.11 3.69
CA ARG A 238 -11.75 0.44 3.89
C ARG A 238 -11.65 -0.81 4.76
N ALA A 239 -10.59 -1.60 4.60
CA ALA A 239 -10.33 -2.74 5.50
C ALA A 239 -10.11 -2.23 6.93
N ASN A 240 -9.32 -1.17 7.11
CA ASN A 240 -9.07 -0.54 8.41
C ASN A 240 -10.36 0.05 9.04
N ASP A 241 -11.22 0.66 8.22
CA ASP A 241 -12.52 1.18 8.67
C ASP A 241 -13.42 0.04 9.14
N LEU A 242 -13.42 -1.11 8.45
CA LEU A 242 -14.20 -2.28 8.84
C LEU A 242 -13.71 -2.90 10.15
N GLU A 243 -12.40 -3.04 10.33
CA GLU A 243 -11.81 -3.48 11.59
C GLU A 243 -12.16 -2.50 12.74
N THR A 244 -12.18 -1.19 12.43
CA THR A 244 -12.59 -0.17 13.40
C THR A 244 -14.06 -0.33 13.77
N LEU A 245 -14.95 -0.59 12.80
CA LEU A 245 -16.36 -0.86 13.05
C LEU A 245 -16.55 -2.07 13.97
N CYS A 246 -15.85 -3.17 13.68
CA CYS A 246 -15.93 -4.38 14.49
C CYS A 246 -15.47 -4.13 15.94
N ARG A 247 -14.37 -3.38 16.13
CA ARG A 247 -13.90 -3.00 17.47
C ARG A 247 -14.90 -2.12 18.22
N LEU A 248 -15.50 -1.13 17.58
CA LEU A 248 -16.52 -0.25 18.17
C LEU A 248 -17.73 -1.05 18.65
N ARG A 249 -18.10 -2.08 17.91
CA ARG A 249 -19.20 -3.00 18.24
C ARG A 249 -18.77 -4.16 19.15
N LYS A 250 -17.53 -4.18 19.63
CA LYS A 250 -16.98 -5.31 20.42
C LYS A 250 -17.14 -6.64 19.69
N TYR A 251 -17.04 -6.62 18.36
CA TYR A 251 -17.20 -7.75 17.45
C TYR A 251 -18.60 -8.36 17.41
N GLU A 252 -19.63 -7.68 17.95
CA GLU A 252 -21.01 -8.09 17.78
C GLU A 252 -21.52 -7.63 16.40
N MET A 253 -21.46 -8.54 15.45
CA MET A 253 -21.76 -8.29 14.04
C MET A 253 -22.93 -9.14 13.52
N THR A 254 -23.79 -9.62 14.41
CA THR A 254 -24.95 -10.45 14.05
C THR A 254 -25.84 -9.74 13.02
N GLY A 255 -26.17 -10.43 11.91
CA GLY A 255 -26.87 -9.86 10.76
C GLY A 255 -25.97 -9.19 9.71
N TYR A 256 -24.73 -8.79 10.06
CA TYR A 256 -23.79 -8.12 9.16
C TYR A 256 -22.54 -8.94 8.80
N ARG A 257 -22.36 -10.10 9.43
CA ARG A 257 -21.14 -10.95 9.35
C ARG A 257 -20.76 -11.30 7.92
N ASN A 258 -21.70 -11.79 7.12
CA ASN A 258 -21.43 -12.21 5.74
C ASN A 258 -20.88 -11.06 4.89
N MET A 259 -21.53 -9.88 4.95
CA MET A 259 -21.07 -8.69 4.23
C MET A 259 -19.72 -8.20 4.76
N ALA A 260 -19.49 -8.27 6.06
CA ALA A 260 -18.24 -7.89 6.68
C ALA A 260 -17.08 -8.80 6.22
N ILE A 261 -17.27 -10.13 6.30
CA ILE A 261 -16.27 -11.11 5.83
C ILE A 261 -16.00 -10.96 4.33
N HIS A 262 -17.05 -10.81 3.53
CA HIS A 262 -16.90 -10.61 2.08
C HIS A 262 -16.05 -9.38 1.73
N CYS A 263 -16.37 -8.25 2.34
CA CYS A 263 -15.62 -7.00 2.13
C CYS A 263 -14.18 -7.12 2.63
N PHE A 264 -13.99 -7.68 3.83
CA PHE A 264 -12.68 -7.86 4.43
C PHE A 264 -11.78 -8.76 3.58
N ALA A 265 -12.28 -9.93 3.19
CA ALA A 265 -11.56 -10.88 2.35
C ALA A 265 -11.13 -10.26 1.01
N TYR A 266 -12.02 -9.50 0.36
CA TYR A 266 -11.69 -8.83 -0.89
C TYR A 266 -10.63 -7.74 -0.70
N TRP A 267 -10.82 -6.85 0.28
CA TRP A 267 -9.89 -5.73 0.48
C TRP A 267 -8.51 -6.19 0.98
N LYS A 268 -8.46 -7.20 1.86
CA LYS A 268 -7.18 -7.83 2.28
C LYS A 268 -6.54 -8.60 1.13
N GLY A 269 -7.33 -9.31 0.32
CA GLY A 269 -6.87 -10.09 -0.83
C GLY A 269 -6.21 -9.25 -1.93
N ILE A 270 -6.43 -7.94 -1.97
CA ILE A 270 -5.69 -7.05 -2.88
C ILE A 270 -4.18 -7.01 -2.53
N TYR A 271 -3.82 -7.28 -1.29
CA TYR A 271 -2.44 -7.26 -0.79
C TYR A 271 -1.91 -8.64 -0.41
N VAL A 272 -2.79 -9.53 0.05
CA VAL A 272 -2.45 -10.91 0.42
C VAL A 272 -2.86 -11.82 -0.72
N ARG A 273 -1.88 -12.29 -1.50
CA ARG A 273 -2.12 -13.06 -2.73
C ARG A 273 -2.07 -14.56 -2.53
N ASP A 274 -1.41 -15.00 -1.47
CA ASP A 274 -1.41 -16.39 -1.06
C ASP A 274 -2.79 -16.79 -0.53
N SER A 275 -3.39 -17.82 -1.13
CA SER A 275 -4.75 -18.23 -0.78
C SER A 275 -4.85 -18.81 0.62
N TYR A 276 -3.82 -19.51 1.08
CA TYR A 276 -3.76 -20.09 2.41
C TYR A 276 -3.58 -19.03 3.49
N GLU A 277 -2.70 -18.04 3.24
CA GLU A 277 -2.50 -16.93 4.16
C GLU A 277 -3.77 -16.06 4.25
N LEU A 278 -4.41 -15.76 3.12
CA LEU A 278 -5.66 -15.02 3.08
C LEU A 278 -6.77 -15.75 3.85
N GLU A 279 -6.88 -17.06 3.65
CA GLU A 279 -7.84 -17.89 4.37
C GLU A 279 -7.62 -17.82 5.88
N ASN A 280 -6.39 -17.98 6.36
CA ASN A 280 -6.06 -17.88 7.78
C ASN A 280 -6.42 -16.51 8.36
N ILE A 281 -6.11 -15.41 7.64
CA ILE A 281 -6.46 -14.04 8.06
C ILE A 281 -7.98 -13.86 8.15
N VAL A 282 -8.71 -14.37 7.18
CA VAL A 282 -10.18 -14.26 7.14
C VAL A 282 -10.83 -15.13 8.22
N ILE A 283 -10.32 -16.32 8.47
CA ILE A 283 -10.78 -17.20 9.56
C ILE A 283 -10.49 -16.53 10.92
N GLU A 284 -9.30 -15.98 11.12
CA GLU A 284 -8.94 -15.24 12.32
C GLU A 284 -9.92 -14.05 12.57
N PHE A 285 -10.23 -13.29 11.52
CA PHE A 285 -11.20 -12.21 11.58
C PHE A 285 -12.62 -12.69 11.88
N ASN A 286 -13.06 -13.79 11.26
CA ASN A 286 -14.36 -14.42 11.53
C ASN A 286 -14.47 -14.90 12.98
N ASN A 287 -13.42 -15.54 13.50
CA ASN A 287 -13.39 -16.09 14.86
C ASN A 287 -13.36 -15.01 15.96
N ALA A 288 -13.03 -13.76 15.59
CA ALA A 288 -13.14 -12.64 16.50
C ALA A 288 -14.60 -12.21 16.76
N PHE A 289 -15.56 -12.57 15.90
CA PHE A 289 -16.97 -12.26 16.11
C PHE A 289 -17.55 -13.03 17.29
N THR A 290 -18.46 -12.42 18.03
CA THR A 290 -19.19 -13.08 19.14
C THR A 290 -19.93 -14.33 18.68
N GLU A 291 -20.45 -14.31 17.46
CA GLU A 291 -21.07 -15.43 16.77
C GLU A 291 -20.44 -15.60 15.38
N PRO A 292 -19.36 -16.38 15.22
CA PRO A 292 -18.72 -16.57 13.92
C PRO A 292 -19.64 -17.21 12.88
N LEU A 293 -19.41 -16.93 11.59
CA LEU A 293 -19.99 -17.71 10.50
C LEU A 293 -19.43 -19.12 10.48
N LYS A 294 -20.20 -20.05 9.96
CA LYS A 294 -19.73 -21.44 9.75
C LYS A 294 -18.60 -21.44 8.72
N GLU A 295 -17.67 -22.35 8.88
CA GLU A 295 -16.53 -22.50 7.98
C GLU A 295 -16.96 -22.64 6.51
N THR A 296 -18.02 -23.40 6.23
CA THR A 296 -18.57 -23.57 4.87
C THR A 296 -19.02 -22.25 4.22
N GLU A 297 -19.54 -21.31 5.02
CA GLU A 297 -19.94 -19.98 4.54
C GLU A 297 -18.71 -19.12 4.24
N VAL A 298 -17.69 -19.16 5.10
CA VAL A 298 -16.41 -18.46 4.89
C VAL A 298 -15.73 -19.00 3.62
N GLN A 299 -15.67 -20.31 3.44
CA GLN A 299 -15.11 -20.95 2.24
C GLN A 299 -15.85 -20.55 0.96
N ALA A 300 -17.18 -20.45 1.02
CA ALA A 300 -17.98 -20.01 -0.13
C ALA A 300 -17.63 -18.57 -0.54
N ILE A 301 -17.38 -17.68 0.43
CA ILE A 301 -16.91 -16.31 0.16
C ILE A 301 -15.53 -16.33 -0.47
N LEU A 302 -14.57 -17.06 0.13
CA LEU A 302 -13.17 -17.09 -0.30
C LEU A 302 -13.00 -17.58 -1.75
N ARG A 303 -13.81 -18.53 -2.21
CA ARG A 303 -13.77 -19.05 -3.60
C ARG A 303 -13.93 -17.96 -4.67
N CYS A 304 -14.66 -16.90 -4.37
CA CYS A 304 -14.93 -15.82 -5.34
C CYS A 304 -13.83 -14.75 -5.36
N ILE A 305 -13.03 -14.63 -4.30
CA ILE A 305 -12.09 -13.53 -4.11
C ILE A 305 -10.97 -13.51 -5.15
N PRO A 306 -10.25 -14.61 -5.47
CA PRO A 306 -9.17 -14.58 -6.45
C PRO A 306 -9.60 -14.02 -7.80
N LYS A 307 -10.75 -14.48 -8.31
CA LYS A 307 -11.31 -14.02 -9.59
C LYS A 307 -11.68 -12.53 -9.55
N ALA A 308 -12.16 -12.03 -8.41
CA ALA A 308 -12.49 -10.62 -8.24
C ALA A 308 -11.23 -9.74 -8.22
N ILE A 309 -10.13 -10.24 -7.65
CA ILE A 309 -8.84 -9.55 -7.64
C ILE A 309 -8.25 -9.48 -9.06
N ASP A 310 -8.30 -10.58 -9.83
CA ASP A 310 -7.84 -10.58 -11.22
C ASP A 310 -8.59 -9.54 -12.05
N LYS A 311 -9.89 -9.43 -11.86
CA LYS A 311 -10.71 -8.39 -12.50
C LYS A 311 -10.33 -6.98 -12.06
N PHE A 312 -10.04 -6.78 -10.77
CA PHE A 312 -9.57 -5.50 -10.26
C PHE A 312 -8.25 -5.08 -10.91
N ILE A 313 -7.27 -5.99 -10.98
CA ILE A 313 -5.98 -5.74 -11.63
C ILE A 313 -6.19 -5.40 -13.11
N ALA A 314 -6.96 -6.20 -13.83
CA ALA A 314 -7.25 -5.96 -15.25
C ALA A 314 -7.95 -4.61 -15.48
N TYR A 315 -8.85 -4.20 -14.58
CA TYR A 315 -9.51 -2.91 -14.65
C TYR A 315 -8.54 -1.75 -14.47
N GLU A 316 -7.68 -1.81 -13.45
CA GLU A 316 -6.66 -0.77 -13.19
C GLU A 316 -5.66 -0.65 -14.34
N GLN A 317 -5.24 -1.78 -14.93
CA GLN A 317 -4.34 -1.76 -16.10
C GLN A 317 -5.04 -1.21 -17.35
N GLY A 318 -6.29 -1.59 -17.61
CA GLY A 318 -7.07 -1.03 -18.72
C GLY A 318 -7.32 0.48 -18.60
N LEU A 319 -7.38 1.03 -17.37
CA LEU A 319 -7.41 2.46 -17.15
C LEU A 319 -6.08 3.15 -17.53
N ARG A 320 -4.93 2.49 -17.28
CA ARG A 320 -3.60 3.01 -17.59
C ARG A 320 -3.29 2.96 -19.08
N SER A 321 -3.61 1.84 -19.74
CA SER A 321 -3.44 1.70 -21.19
C SER A 321 -4.38 2.61 -22.00
N GLY A 322 -5.39 3.20 -21.35
CA GLY A 322 -6.41 4.02 -22.02
C GLY A 322 -7.51 3.21 -22.72
N GLU A 323 -7.45 1.87 -22.66
CA GLU A 323 -8.49 0.97 -23.18
C GLU A 323 -9.81 1.15 -22.43
N ARG A 324 -9.74 1.55 -21.15
CA ARG A 324 -10.91 1.83 -20.31
C ARG A 324 -10.94 3.28 -19.85
N LYS A 325 -12.13 3.82 -19.70
CA LYS A 325 -12.36 5.14 -19.11
C LYS A 325 -12.83 4.98 -17.68
N ARG A 326 -12.35 5.84 -16.80
CA ARG A 326 -12.83 5.88 -15.41
C ARG A 326 -14.30 6.29 -15.39
N VAL A 327 -15.16 5.40 -14.93
CA VAL A 327 -16.62 5.66 -14.86
C VAL A 327 -16.91 6.48 -13.61
N SER A 328 -17.41 7.70 -13.80
CA SER A 328 -17.73 8.62 -12.69
C SER A 328 -19.07 8.34 -12.04
N LYS A 329 -20.02 7.77 -12.80
CA LYS A 329 -21.39 7.46 -12.35
C LYS A 329 -21.75 6.04 -12.75
N GLY A 330 -21.97 5.18 -11.76
CA GLY A 330 -22.38 3.80 -11.97
C GLY A 330 -21.25 2.82 -11.70
N MET A 331 -21.58 1.76 -10.95
CA MET A 331 -20.61 0.75 -10.49
C MET A 331 -20.61 -0.49 -11.39
N ARG A 332 -21.55 -0.56 -12.35
CA ARG A 332 -21.79 -1.75 -13.16
C ARG A 332 -20.64 -2.10 -14.11
N ASP A 333 -19.90 -1.08 -14.54
CA ASP A 333 -18.84 -1.24 -15.53
C ASP A 333 -17.43 -1.38 -14.91
N LYS A 334 -17.36 -1.49 -13.58
CA LYS A 334 -16.11 -1.72 -12.86
C LYS A 334 -15.95 -3.20 -12.57
N ASP A 335 -14.82 -3.75 -12.98
CA ASP A 335 -14.48 -5.12 -12.64
C ASP A 335 -13.97 -5.21 -11.20
N GLY A 336 -14.27 -6.32 -10.51
CA GLY A 336 -14.04 -6.49 -9.08
C GLY A 336 -15.26 -6.07 -8.23
N TYR A 337 -15.08 -5.99 -6.91
CA TYR A 337 -16.15 -5.59 -5.99
C TYR A 337 -16.00 -4.13 -5.57
N TRP A 338 -16.82 -3.29 -6.20
CA TRP A 338 -16.90 -1.86 -5.92
C TRP A 338 -18.22 -1.52 -5.24
N TYR A 339 -18.15 -0.98 -4.03
CA TYR A 339 -19.31 -0.53 -3.30
C TYR A 339 -19.29 0.99 -3.13
N LYS A 340 -20.44 1.63 -3.27
CA LYS A 340 -20.62 3.03 -2.83
C LYS A 340 -20.63 3.07 -1.31
N ASN A 341 -20.26 4.20 -0.73
CA ASN A 341 -20.31 4.38 0.72
C ASN A 341 -21.73 4.21 1.26
N GLU A 342 -22.73 4.75 0.57
CA GLU A 342 -24.14 4.60 0.96
C GLU A 342 -24.53 3.11 1.05
N THR A 343 -24.09 2.30 0.08
CA THR A 343 -24.35 0.85 0.08
C THR A 343 -23.66 0.13 1.24
N LEU A 344 -22.43 0.53 1.58
CA LEU A 344 -21.68 -0.05 2.70
C LEU A 344 -22.32 0.35 4.04
N ILE A 345 -22.70 1.63 4.17
CA ILE A 345 -23.36 2.17 5.36
C ILE A 345 -24.67 1.44 5.61
N ASP A 346 -25.51 1.30 4.57
CA ASP A 346 -26.79 0.60 4.65
C ASP A 346 -26.59 -0.89 4.99
N ARG A 347 -25.80 -1.62 4.20
CA ARG A 347 -25.60 -3.07 4.35
C ARG A 347 -24.86 -3.50 5.61
N LEU A 348 -24.06 -2.63 6.20
CA LEU A 348 -23.35 -2.86 7.46
C LEU A 348 -24.02 -2.15 8.65
N GLY A 349 -25.13 -1.43 8.42
CA GLY A 349 -25.88 -0.70 9.43
C GLY A 349 -25.05 0.33 10.16
N ILE A 350 -24.17 1.07 9.45
CA ILE A 350 -23.19 1.99 10.06
C ILE A 350 -23.88 3.27 10.50
N THR A 351 -23.85 3.55 11.79
CA THR A 351 -24.46 4.75 12.38
C THR A 351 -23.62 6.00 12.18
N SER A 352 -24.23 7.18 12.27
CA SER A 352 -23.51 8.47 12.19
C SER A 352 -22.43 8.63 13.29
N LYS A 353 -22.61 7.99 14.46
CA LYS A 353 -21.61 8.00 15.53
C LYS A 353 -20.38 7.17 15.15
N GLU A 354 -20.57 6.01 14.54
CA GLU A 354 -19.49 5.12 14.09
C GLU A 354 -18.70 5.75 12.93
N GLN A 355 -19.38 6.45 12.01
CA GLN A 355 -18.73 7.15 10.88
C GLN A 355 -17.69 8.17 11.34
N LYS A 356 -17.84 8.79 12.51
CA LYS A 356 -16.83 9.73 13.06
C LYS A 356 -15.47 9.09 13.27
N HIS A 357 -15.40 7.78 13.47
CA HIS A 357 -14.18 7.02 13.70
C HIS A 357 -13.59 6.42 12.42
N MET A 358 -14.28 6.55 11.28
CA MET A 358 -13.87 5.98 9.99
C MET A 358 -13.21 7.03 9.10
N LYS A 359 -12.38 6.59 8.16
CA LYS A 359 -11.70 7.48 7.21
C LYS A 359 -12.40 7.56 5.86
N THR A 360 -12.90 6.44 5.37
CA THR A 360 -13.38 6.30 3.98
C THR A 360 -14.85 5.93 3.88
N ILE A 361 -15.38 5.09 4.81
CA ILE A 361 -16.78 4.66 4.79
C ILE A 361 -17.62 5.68 5.55
N ILE A 362 -17.74 6.87 4.97
CA ILE A 362 -18.51 8.00 5.53
C ILE A 362 -19.58 8.48 4.55
N GLY A 363 -20.71 8.90 5.08
CA GLY A 363 -21.81 9.49 4.35
C GLY A 363 -21.58 10.95 3.95
N ILE A 364 -22.54 11.52 3.23
CA ILE A 364 -22.45 12.88 2.74
C ILE A 364 -22.43 13.88 3.92
N ASP A 365 -23.25 13.65 4.95
CA ASP A 365 -23.36 14.54 6.10
C ASP A 365 -22.05 14.60 6.91
N GLU A 366 -21.47 13.45 7.24
CA GLU A 366 -20.18 13.39 7.94
C GLU A 366 -19.05 14.03 7.12
N LYS A 367 -19.06 13.83 5.81
CA LYS A 367 -18.11 14.48 4.90
C LYS A 367 -18.28 16.00 4.89
N TYR A 368 -19.50 16.48 4.92
CA TYR A 368 -19.83 17.91 4.98
C TYR A 368 -19.34 18.51 6.31
N ASP A 369 -19.63 17.86 7.43
CA ASP A 369 -19.24 18.31 8.76
C ASP A 369 -17.71 18.39 8.90
N ARG A 370 -16.97 17.37 8.47
CA ARG A 370 -15.49 17.38 8.44
C ARG A 370 -14.92 18.50 7.58
N ASN A 371 -15.54 18.76 6.43
CA ASN A 371 -15.09 19.84 5.55
C ASN A 371 -15.34 21.23 6.21
N ASN A 372 -16.46 21.40 6.90
CA ASN A 372 -16.76 22.63 7.65
C ASN A 372 -15.80 22.84 8.81
N GLU A 373 -15.53 21.77 9.57
CA GLU A 373 -14.55 21.82 10.66
C GLU A 373 -13.14 22.17 10.15
N ARG A 374 -12.69 21.50 9.05
CA ARG A 374 -11.40 21.83 8.39
C ARG A 374 -11.35 23.28 7.94
N ARG A 375 -12.44 23.82 7.37
CA ARG A 375 -12.54 25.24 6.98
C ARG A 375 -12.50 26.16 8.18
N ARG A 376 -13.16 25.82 9.29
CA ARG A 376 -13.12 26.58 10.55
C ARG A 376 -11.70 26.62 11.12
N ASN A 377 -11.03 25.45 11.20
CA ASN A 377 -9.68 25.34 11.72
C ASN A 377 -8.65 26.09 10.87
N LYS A 378 -8.78 26.02 9.53
CA LYS A 378 -7.89 26.77 8.61
C LYS A 378 -8.00 28.29 8.77
N ARG A 379 -9.13 28.81 9.27
CA ARG A 379 -9.37 30.26 9.48
C ARG A 379 -8.90 30.74 10.84
N ARG A 380 -8.45 29.88 11.71
CA ARG A 380 -8.04 30.16 13.10
C ARG A 380 -6.54 29.93 13.27
N ASN A 381 -5.93 30.68 14.18
CA ASN A 381 -4.55 30.45 14.63
C ASN A 381 -4.48 29.34 15.69
N GLU A 382 -3.28 29.11 16.24
CA GLU A 382 -3.04 28.12 17.31
C GLU A 382 -3.86 28.38 18.58
N GLU A 383 -4.21 29.65 18.85
CA GLU A 383 -5.06 30.07 19.96
C GLU A 383 -6.57 29.97 19.66
N GLY A 384 -6.93 29.46 18.48
CA GLY A 384 -8.32 29.34 18.04
C GLY A 384 -8.98 30.63 17.57
N LEU A 385 -8.23 31.72 17.42
CA LEU A 385 -8.72 33.04 17.02
C LEU A 385 -8.75 33.20 15.52
N THR A 386 -9.84 33.78 14.98
CA THR A 386 -9.89 34.18 13.57
C THR A 386 -9.03 35.42 13.33
N LYS A 387 -8.64 35.68 12.09
CA LYS A 387 -7.91 36.91 11.74
C LYS A 387 -8.61 38.17 12.25
N ARG A 388 -9.95 38.22 12.17
CA ARG A 388 -10.75 39.34 12.69
C ARG A 388 -10.63 39.48 14.22
N ASP A 389 -10.61 38.37 14.93
CA ASP A 389 -10.44 38.40 16.39
C ASP A 389 -9.04 38.88 16.79
N GLN A 390 -8.01 38.40 16.06
CA GLN A 390 -6.62 38.85 16.27
C GLN A 390 -6.47 40.36 15.99
N ASP A 391 -7.04 40.84 14.87
CA ASP A 391 -7.01 42.27 14.50
C ASP A 391 -7.77 43.10 15.58
N LYS A 392 -8.86 42.57 16.15
CA LYS A 392 -9.60 43.23 17.22
C LYS A 392 -8.78 43.31 18.51
N ILE A 393 -8.09 42.21 18.89
CA ILE A 393 -7.23 42.20 20.09
C ILE A 393 -6.10 43.23 19.90
N LYS A 394 -5.40 43.20 18.78
CA LYS A 394 -4.35 44.18 18.47
C LYS A 394 -4.83 45.60 18.52
N LEU A 395 -6.04 45.85 18.00
CA LEU A 395 -6.65 47.20 18.03
C LEU A 395 -6.92 47.62 19.47
N ILE A 396 -7.47 46.74 20.33
CA ILE A 396 -7.72 47.04 21.74
C ILE A 396 -6.41 47.32 22.47
N GLU A 397 -5.37 46.54 22.25
CA GLU A 397 -4.04 46.78 22.83
C GLU A 397 -3.45 48.13 22.41
N SER A 398 -3.52 48.44 21.11
CA SER A 398 -3.05 49.73 20.59
C SER A 398 -3.80 50.92 21.22
N ILE A 399 -5.13 50.80 21.43
CA ILE A 399 -5.93 51.81 22.10
C ILE A 399 -5.51 51.97 23.57
N LYS A 400 -5.27 50.85 24.28
CA LYS A 400 -4.81 50.88 25.68
C LYS A 400 -3.45 51.54 25.85
N ILE A 401 -2.50 51.24 24.98
CA ILE A 401 -1.16 51.86 24.98
C ILE A 401 -1.28 53.36 24.83
N LEU A 402 -1.96 53.83 23.78
CA LEU A 402 -2.11 55.26 23.49
C LEU A 402 -2.94 55.98 24.58
N LYS A 403 -3.93 55.34 25.18
CA LYS A 403 -4.67 55.90 26.30
C LYS A 403 -3.75 56.08 27.52
N ASN A 404 -2.88 55.12 27.83
CA ASN A 404 -1.93 55.24 28.95
C ASN A 404 -0.85 56.31 28.67
N GLU A 405 -0.54 56.58 27.42
CA GLU A 405 0.34 57.67 27.00
C GLU A 405 -0.34 59.07 27.06
N GLY A 406 -1.61 59.13 27.47
CA GLY A 406 -2.33 60.38 27.68
C GLY A 406 -3.07 60.94 26.46
N TYR A 407 -3.16 60.23 25.33
CA TYR A 407 -3.88 60.66 24.14
C TYR A 407 -5.38 60.64 24.34
N THR A 408 -6.06 61.66 23.78
CA THR A 408 -7.52 61.71 23.78
C THR A 408 -8.12 60.80 22.70
N GLN A 409 -9.38 60.42 22.87
CA GLN A 409 -10.08 59.53 21.90
C GLN A 409 -10.01 60.02 20.46
N LYS A 410 -10.05 61.34 20.24
CA LYS A 410 -9.95 61.93 18.90
C LYS A 410 -8.56 61.75 18.32
N GLN A 411 -7.51 61.98 19.11
CA GLN A 411 -6.12 61.82 18.67
C GLN A 411 -5.80 60.32 18.42
N VAL A 412 -6.33 59.42 19.21
CA VAL A 412 -6.19 57.97 18.99
C VAL A 412 -6.90 57.51 17.69
N SER A 413 -8.10 58.10 17.42
CA SER A 413 -8.83 57.85 16.19
C SER A 413 -8.02 58.24 14.95
N GLU A 414 -7.34 59.40 15.00
CA GLU A 414 -6.48 59.88 13.94
C GLU A 414 -5.22 59.03 13.75
N LYS A 415 -4.52 58.67 14.90
CA LYS A 415 -3.29 57.85 14.86
C LYS A 415 -3.50 56.43 14.35
N ILE A 416 -4.58 55.79 14.76
CA ILE A 416 -4.88 54.39 14.36
C ILE A 416 -5.66 54.33 13.03
N CYS A 417 -6.06 55.44 12.47
CA CYS A 417 -6.89 55.56 11.26
C CYS A 417 -8.20 54.72 11.36
N LYS A 418 -8.87 54.79 12.54
CA LYS A 418 -10.18 54.16 12.79
C LYS A 418 -11.21 55.20 13.20
N SER A 419 -12.48 54.92 12.94
CA SER A 419 -13.57 55.86 13.28
C SER A 419 -13.61 56.11 14.81
N LEU A 420 -13.96 57.35 15.19
CA LEU A 420 -14.13 57.72 16.59
C LEU A 420 -15.14 56.80 17.33
N ARG A 421 -16.17 56.30 16.61
CA ARG A 421 -17.12 55.34 17.13
C ARG A 421 -16.44 54.01 17.49
N THR A 422 -15.52 53.56 16.66
CA THR A 422 -14.73 52.31 16.95
C THR A 422 -13.87 52.51 18.19
N ILE A 423 -13.19 53.66 18.32
CA ILE A 423 -12.35 53.94 19.48
C ILE A 423 -13.19 54.00 20.76
N LYS A 424 -14.35 54.71 20.72
CA LYS A 424 -15.28 54.76 21.88
C LYS A 424 -15.74 53.38 22.35
N ASN A 425 -16.05 52.48 21.41
CA ASN A 425 -16.50 51.11 21.72
C ASN A 425 -15.46 50.26 22.48
N TYR A 426 -14.18 50.56 22.29
CA TYR A 426 -13.07 49.79 22.90
C TYR A 426 -12.27 50.58 23.95
N TRP A 427 -12.69 51.84 24.28
CA TRP A 427 -11.96 52.73 25.18
C TRP A 427 -11.91 52.27 26.63
N ASN A 428 -12.94 51.55 27.08
CA ASN A 428 -13.11 51.13 28.47
C ASN A 428 -13.04 49.60 28.63
N ILE A 429 -12.59 48.91 27.59
CA ILE A 429 -12.26 47.50 27.66
C ILE A 429 -10.80 47.36 28.06
#